data_f87bf69c9856ede5906820522d19db11
#
_entry.id   f87bf69c9856ede5906820522d19db11
#
_cell.length_a   1.000
_cell.length_b   1.000
_cell.length_c   1.000
_cell.angle_alpha   90.00
_cell.angle_beta   90.00
_cell.angle_gamma   90.00
#
_symmetry.space_group_name_H-M   'P 1'
#
loop_
_entity.id
_entity.type
_entity.pdbx_description
1 polymer ?
#
loop_
_entity_poly.entity_id
_entity_poly.type
_entity_poly.pdbx_seq_one_letter_code
_entity_poly.pdbx_strand_id
1 'polypeptide(L)'
;MSRAGEVAFAVDASQRRRVVVDVILLLVRNGRILLRERANTGYGDGAYEPPTGQLADRETIVETAVRVAMAEAGVVISAGNVSLAHVMQDVSGSGRIAFFLTVSGWEGECISPDARWFDLDQLPTNMLDRSRVALRNYAEGMRFSTYPAFGPAGLGESALLGAASAPWQGAFSA
;
A
#
# COMPACT_ATOMS: atom_id res chain seq x y z
N MET A 1 18.28 -48.06 10.26
CA MET A 1 17.92 -46.80 10.98
C MET A 1 18.16 -45.63 10.03
N SER A 2 17.09 -45.18 9.40
CA SER A 2 17.13 -44.13 8.39
C SER A 2 17.14 -42.76 9.09
N ARG A 3 18.17 -41.93 8.86
CA ARG A 3 18.19 -40.54 9.30
C ARG A 3 17.11 -39.81 8.54
N ALA A 4 16.07 -39.35 9.25
CA ALA A 4 15.12 -38.39 8.74
C ALA A 4 15.88 -37.16 8.25
N GLY A 5 15.67 -36.79 6.99
CA GLY A 5 16.35 -35.68 6.37
C GLY A 5 16.08 -34.37 7.13
N GLU A 6 17.13 -33.71 7.53
CA GLU A 6 17.12 -32.36 8.06
C GLU A 6 16.64 -31.44 6.94
N VAL A 7 15.41 -30.97 7.02
CA VAL A 7 14.87 -29.99 6.06
C VAL A 7 15.60 -28.67 6.35
N ALA A 8 16.50 -28.30 5.45
CA ALA A 8 17.19 -27.02 5.54
C ALA A 8 16.19 -25.88 5.29
N PHE A 9 15.71 -25.25 6.38
CA PHE A 9 14.82 -24.07 6.31
C PHE A 9 15.59 -22.75 6.06
N ALA A 10 16.91 -22.79 5.95
CA ALA A 10 17.72 -21.59 5.77
C ALA A 10 18.00 -21.36 4.29
N VAL A 11 17.51 -20.24 3.77
CA VAL A 11 17.95 -19.71 2.47
C VAL A 11 19.41 -19.29 2.59
N ASP A 12 20.28 -19.77 1.69
CA ASP A 12 21.68 -19.35 1.63
C ASP A 12 21.78 -17.82 1.56
N ALA A 13 22.80 -17.25 2.20
CA ALA A 13 23.04 -15.82 2.23
C ALA A 13 23.16 -15.21 0.82
N SER A 14 23.69 -15.96 -0.14
CA SER A 14 23.75 -15.57 -1.56
C SER A 14 22.38 -15.51 -2.26
N GLN A 15 21.39 -16.23 -1.73
CA GLN A 15 20.02 -16.29 -2.24
C GLN A 15 19.07 -15.33 -1.50
N ARG A 16 19.55 -14.63 -0.46
CA ARG A 16 18.74 -13.65 0.27
C ARG A 16 18.45 -12.46 -0.61
N ARG A 17 17.18 -12.22 -0.87
CA ARG A 17 16.74 -11.07 -1.65
C ARG A 17 16.65 -9.84 -0.75
N ARG A 18 17.26 -8.74 -1.18
CA ARG A 18 16.96 -7.43 -0.62
C ARG A 18 15.69 -6.92 -1.26
N VAL A 19 14.76 -6.45 -0.45
CA VAL A 19 13.50 -5.85 -0.91
C VAL A 19 13.38 -4.43 -0.38
N VAL A 20 12.76 -3.57 -1.15
CA VAL A 20 12.35 -2.25 -0.66
C VAL A 20 11.06 -2.42 0.12
N VAL A 21 10.97 -1.79 1.27
CA VAL A 21 9.75 -1.76 2.08
C VAL A 21 9.10 -0.40 1.94
N ASP A 22 7.88 -0.38 1.39
CA ASP A 22 7.06 0.83 1.29
C ASP A 22 6.03 0.86 2.41
N VAL A 23 5.81 2.04 2.97
CA VAL A 23 4.74 2.34 3.92
C VAL A 23 3.78 3.32 3.25
N ILE A 24 2.52 2.94 3.13
CA ILE A 24 1.48 3.64 2.39
C ILE A 24 0.33 3.95 3.33
N LEU A 25 -0.06 5.22 3.42
CA LEU A 25 -1.11 5.68 4.33
C LEU A 25 -2.45 5.82 3.63
N LEU A 26 -3.46 5.15 4.15
CA LEU A 26 -4.84 5.29 3.75
C LEU A 26 -5.50 6.33 4.67
N LEU A 27 -5.36 7.60 4.34
CA LEU A 27 -6.03 8.69 5.03
C LEU A 27 -7.44 8.82 4.45
N VAL A 28 -8.43 8.33 5.18
CA VAL A 28 -9.83 8.31 4.75
C VAL A 28 -10.69 9.12 5.71
N ARG A 29 -11.52 10.00 5.19
CA ARG A 29 -12.47 10.82 5.94
C ARG A 29 -13.75 11.04 5.13
N ASN A 30 -14.90 10.77 5.72
CA ASN A 30 -16.21 10.98 5.09
C ASN A 30 -16.36 10.28 3.72
N GLY A 31 -15.91 9.04 3.59
CA GLY A 31 -15.96 8.26 2.34
C GLY A 31 -14.98 8.71 1.26
N ARG A 32 -14.05 9.62 1.58
CA ARG A 32 -13.04 10.13 0.66
C ARG A 32 -11.63 9.75 1.11
N ILE A 33 -10.78 9.43 0.16
CA ILE A 33 -9.37 9.12 0.38
C ILE A 33 -8.48 10.25 -0.14
N LEU A 34 -7.43 10.55 0.61
CA LEU A 34 -6.39 11.48 0.19
C LEU A 34 -5.42 10.76 -0.74
N LEU A 35 -5.26 11.30 -1.95
CA LEU A 35 -4.25 10.84 -2.91
C LEU A 35 -3.35 12.02 -3.29
N ARG A 36 -2.11 11.72 -3.65
CA ARG A 36 -1.14 12.69 -4.16
C ARG A 36 -0.82 12.40 -5.61
N GLU A 37 -0.65 13.45 -6.38
CA GLU A 37 -0.12 13.37 -7.74
C GLU A 37 1.40 13.22 -7.69
N ARG A 38 1.92 12.22 -8.36
CA ARG A 38 3.35 11.94 -8.46
C ARG A 38 4.00 12.93 -9.42
N ALA A 39 5.13 13.51 -9.01
CA ALA A 39 5.91 14.40 -9.85
C ALA A 39 7.41 14.21 -9.59
N ASN A 40 8.22 14.22 -10.64
CA ASN A 40 9.67 14.13 -10.58
C ASN A 40 10.21 12.86 -9.89
N THR A 41 9.46 11.75 -9.96
CA THR A 41 9.83 10.47 -9.34
C THR A 41 10.51 9.50 -10.30
N GLY A 42 10.48 9.81 -11.61
CA GLY A 42 11.03 8.97 -12.68
C GLY A 42 10.17 7.76 -13.05
N TYR A 43 9.05 7.57 -12.37
CA TYR A 43 8.08 6.51 -12.68
C TYR A 43 6.66 6.92 -12.27
N GLY A 44 5.73 6.78 -13.22
CA GLY A 44 4.31 7.05 -12.96
C GLY A 44 3.99 8.51 -12.63
N ASP A 45 4.81 9.45 -13.12
CA ASP A 45 4.55 10.87 -12.92
C ASP A 45 3.20 11.26 -13.54
N GLY A 46 2.44 12.10 -12.85
CA GLY A 46 1.05 12.42 -13.17
C GLY A 46 0.02 11.40 -12.68
N ALA A 47 0.44 10.24 -12.18
CA ALA A 47 -0.48 9.29 -11.56
C ALA A 47 -0.70 9.61 -10.08
N TYR A 48 -1.89 9.27 -9.59
CA TYR A 48 -2.23 9.41 -8.18
C TYR A 48 -1.89 8.17 -7.37
N GLU A 49 -1.41 8.38 -6.14
CA GLU A 49 -1.24 7.34 -5.13
C GLU A 49 -1.50 7.89 -3.72
N PRO A 50 -1.81 7.04 -2.73
CA PRO A 50 -1.85 7.47 -1.33
C PRO A 50 -0.48 7.96 -0.85
N PRO A 51 -0.39 8.80 0.19
CA PRO A 51 0.89 9.21 0.79
C PRO A 51 1.77 8.00 1.06
N THR A 52 2.99 8.02 0.51
CA THR A 52 3.89 6.86 0.47
C THR A 52 5.31 7.26 0.85
N GLY A 53 5.98 6.41 1.63
CA GLY A 53 7.40 6.55 1.91
C GLY A 53 8.08 5.20 2.07
N GLN A 54 9.40 5.19 1.97
CA GLN A 54 10.20 3.99 2.19
C GLN A 54 10.62 3.90 3.65
N LEU A 55 10.63 2.68 4.18
CA LEU A 55 11.20 2.38 5.49
C LEU A 55 12.69 2.73 5.49
N ALA A 56 13.10 3.60 6.41
CA ALA A 56 14.50 3.95 6.61
C ALA A 56 15.21 2.96 7.55
N ASP A 57 16.54 3.03 7.57
CA ASP A 57 17.33 2.22 8.51
C ASP A 57 16.96 2.56 9.96
N ARG A 58 16.80 1.52 10.79
CA ARG A 58 16.40 1.61 12.21
C ARG A 58 15.05 2.26 12.50
N GLU A 59 14.22 2.43 11.50
CA GLU A 59 12.86 2.95 11.64
C GLU A 59 11.87 1.78 11.68
N THR A 60 10.85 1.87 12.52
CA THR A 60 9.72 0.93 12.50
C THR A 60 8.70 1.35 11.43
N ILE A 61 7.84 0.42 11.03
CA ILE A 61 6.72 0.71 10.10
C ILE A 61 5.85 1.87 10.62
N VAL A 62 5.60 1.92 11.93
CA VAL A 62 4.76 2.95 12.56
C VAL A 62 5.48 4.31 12.58
N GLU A 63 6.78 4.35 12.89
CA GLU A 63 7.57 5.58 12.83
C GLU A 63 7.63 6.12 11.39
N THR A 64 7.82 5.24 10.40
CA THR A 64 7.73 5.61 8.99
C THR A 64 6.36 6.21 8.67
N ALA A 65 5.27 5.62 9.15
CA ALA A 65 3.92 6.13 8.96
C ALA A 65 3.76 7.55 9.51
N VAL A 66 4.25 7.81 10.73
CA VAL A 66 4.21 9.16 11.35
C VAL A 66 5.00 10.16 10.51
N ARG A 67 6.19 9.80 10.07
CA ARG A 67 7.03 10.66 9.22
C ARG A 67 6.37 10.93 7.86
N VAL A 68 5.83 9.91 7.21
CA VAL A 68 5.13 10.02 5.91
C VAL A 68 3.89 10.91 6.02
N ALA A 69 3.09 10.78 7.08
CA ALA A 69 1.93 11.63 7.30
C ALA A 69 2.29 13.11 7.30
N MET A 70 3.35 13.48 8.01
CA MET A 70 3.83 14.88 8.05
C MET A 70 4.44 15.30 6.71
N ALA A 71 5.34 14.49 6.15
CA ALA A 71 6.11 14.86 4.96
C ALA A 71 5.23 14.93 3.71
N GLU A 72 4.28 14.00 3.57
CA GLU A 72 3.51 13.79 2.35
C GLU A 72 2.11 14.42 2.40
N ALA A 73 1.52 14.53 3.59
CA ALA A 73 0.16 15.06 3.75
C ALA A 73 0.10 16.33 4.64
N GLY A 74 1.16 16.66 5.37
CA GLY A 74 1.19 17.82 6.27
C GLY A 74 0.34 17.63 7.53
N VAL A 75 0.03 16.38 7.91
CA VAL A 75 -0.80 16.04 9.06
C VAL A 75 0.00 15.31 10.13
N VAL A 76 -0.42 15.47 11.40
CA VAL A 76 0.17 14.77 12.54
C VAL A 76 -0.70 13.58 12.92
N ILE A 77 -0.12 12.39 12.93
CA ILE A 77 -0.79 11.17 13.39
C ILE A 77 -0.14 10.64 14.66
N SER A 78 -0.95 10.03 15.53
CA SER A 78 -0.46 9.26 16.67
C SER A 78 -0.22 7.81 16.27
N ALA A 79 0.85 7.20 16.81
CA ALA A 79 1.15 5.79 16.60
C ALA A 79 -0.03 4.87 16.97
N GLY A 80 -0.80 5.22 17.99
CA GLY A 80 -1.99 4.45 18.42
C GLY A 80 -3.16 4.49 17.43
N ASN A 81 -3.14 5.43 16.47
CA ASN A 81 -4.18 5.56 15.44
C ASN A 81 -3.85 4.79 14.16
N VAL A 82 -2.69 4.11 14.11
CA VAL A 82 -2.23 3.39 12.93
C VAL A 82 -2.60 1.91 13.03
N SER A 83 -3.23 1.37 12.00
CA SER A 83 -3.59 -0.04 11.91
C SER A 83 -3.21 -0.63 10.56
N LEU A 84 -2.87 -1.92 10.55
CA LEU A 84 -2.56 -2.63 9.30
C LEU A 84 -3.84 -2.92 8.53
N ALA A 85 -3.90 -2.40 7.31
CA ALA A 85 -4.98 -2.66 6.37
C ALA A 85 -4.66 -3.86 5.46
N HIS A 86 -3.53 -3.80 4.76
CA HIS A 86 -3.16 -4.76 3.74
C HIS A 86 -1.65 -4.82 3.57
N VAL A 87 -1.13 -6.00 3.22
CA VAL A 87 0.26 -6.17 2.78
C VAL A 87 0.28 -6.65 1.34
N MET A 88 1.05 -5.99 0.50
CA MET A 88 1.24 -6.41 -0.88
C MET A 88 2.69 -6.74 -1.14
N GLN A 89 2.94 -7.95 -1.63
CA GLN A 89 4.23 -8.33 -2.20
C GLN A 89 4.25 -7.97 -3.69
N ASP A 90 5.02 -6.97 -4.06
CA ASP A 90 5.28 -6.66 -5.47
C ASP A 90 6.51 -7.45 -5.93
N VAL A 91 6.29 -8.38 -6.82
CA VAL A 91 7.34 -9.26 -7.38
C VAL A 91 7.84 -8.76 -8.72
N SER A 92 7.32 -7.65 -9.23
CA SER A 92 7.87 -6.98 -10.41
C SER A 92 9.25 -6.37 -10.09
N GLY A 93 10.13 -6.33 -11.07
CA GLY A 93 11.45 -5.72 -10.94
C GLY A 93 12.29 -6.26 -9.78
N SER A 94 12.83 -5.35 -8.94
CA SER A 94 13.69 -5.68 -7.80
C SER A 94 12.95 -6.32 -6.61
N GLY A 95 11.64 -6.31 -6.64
CA GLY A 95 10.76 -6.77 -5.56
C GLY A 95 10.58 -5.73 -4.44
N ARG A 96 9.36 -5.60 -3.98
CA ARG A 96 8.97 -4.68 -2.91
C ARG A 96 7.94 -5.34 -2.00
N ILE A 97 7.89 -4.89 -0.76
CA ILE A 97 6.79 -5.22 0.17
C ILE A 97 6.17 -3.90 0.57
N ALA A 98 4.88 -3.74 0.33
CA ALA A 98 4.13 -2.54 0.67
C ALA A 98 3.17 -2.82 1.82
N PHE A 99 3.30 -2.03 2.89
CA PHE A 99 2.38 -2.02 4.03
C PHE A 99 1.38 -0.89 3.83
N PHE A 100 0.12 -1.22 3.62
CA PHE A 100 -0.98 -0.26 3.59
C PHE A 100 -1.56 -0.14 4.98
N LEU A 101 -1.56 1.07 5.51
CA LEU A 101 -1.97 1.37 6.88
C LEU A 101 -3.16 2.32 6.87
N THR A 102 -4.19 1.99 7.63
CA THR A 102 -5.28 2.92 7.93
C THR A 102 -4.90 3.81 9.12
N VAL A 103 -5.44 5.01 9.14
CA VAL A 103 -5.27 5.99 10.22
C VAL A 103 -6.64 6.44 10.69
N SER A 104 -6.98 6.13 11.95
CA SER A 104 -8.31 6.43 12.52
C SER A 104 -8.51 7.91 12.90
N GLY A 105 -7.44 8.71 12.95
CA GLY A 105 -7.52 10.14 13.24
C GLY A 105 -6.17 10.83 13.13
N TRP A 106 -6.21 12.12 12.83
CA TRP A 106 -5.04 12.98 12.71
C TRP A 106 -5.36 14.42 13.05
N GLU A 107 -4.34 15.20 13.35
CA GLU A 107 -4.41 16.65 13.57
C GLU A 107 -3.87 17.41 12.35
N GLY A 108 -4.44 18.60 12.14
CA GLY A 108 -4.08 19.44 10.99
C GLY A 108 -4.93 19.15 9.76
N GLU A 109 -4.70 19.96 8.74
CA GLU A 109 -5.33 19.83 7.43
C GLU A 109 -4.28 19.52 6.39
N CYS A 110 -4.63 18.71 5.40
CA CYS A 110 -3.74 18.44 4.29
C CYS A 110 -3.60 19.71 3.44
N ILE A 111 -2.42 20.30 3.46
CA ILE A 111 -2.07 21.52 2.73
C ILE A 111 -1.13 21.27 1.55
N SER A 112 -0.80 20.02 1.26
CA SER A 112 0.08 19.68 0.13
C SER A 112 -0.60 20.07 -1.20
N PRO A 113 0.04 20.86 -2.07
CA PRO A 113 -0.58 21.38 -3.30
C PRO A 113 -0.87 20.29 -4.34
N ASP A 114 -0.19 19.17 -4.26
CA ASP A 114 -0.34 17.99 -5.12
C ASP A 114 -1.29 16.93 -4.52
N ALA A 115 -1.83 17.15 -3.32
CA ALA A 115 -2.78 16.26 -2.68
C ALA A 115 -4.23 16.66 -2.94
N ARG A 116 -5.09 15.67 -3.19
CA ARG A 116 -6.52 15.84 -3.45
C ARG A 116 -7.33 14.74 -2.77
N TRP A 117 -8.55 15.09 -2.40
CA TRP A 117 -9.54 14.15 -1.86
C TRP A 117 -10.40 13.59 -2.99
N PHE A 118 -10.46 12.27 -3.09
CA PHE A 118 -11.29 11.54 -4.05
C PHE A 118 -12.31 10.68 -3.32
N ASP A 119 -13.50 10.58 -3.86
CA ASP A 119 -14.50 9.65 -3.37
C ASP A 119 -14.00 8.20 -3.59
N LEU A 120 -14.15 7.34 -2.58
CA LEU A 120 -13.65 5.97 -2.64
C LEU A 120 -14.29 5.15 -3.76
N ASP A 121 -15.52 5.47 -4.13
CA ASP A 121 -16.25 4.84 -5.24
C ASP A 121 -15.94 5.45 -6.61
N GLN A 122 -15.19 6.58 -6.64
CA GLN A 122 -14.82 7.31 -7.85
C GLN A 122 -13.33 7.64 -7.88
N LEU A 123 -12.49 6.62 -7.73
CA LEU A 123 -11.04 6.79 -7.78
C LEU A 123 -10.57 7.26 -9.17
N PRO A 124 -9.56 8.16 -9.25
CA PRO A 124 -9.08 8.71 -10.51
C PRO A 124 -8.56 7.62 -11.44
N THR A 125 -8.86 7.73 -12.74
CA THR A 125 -8.46 6.73 -13.75
C THR A 125 -6.94 6.60 -13.88
N ASN A 126 -6.20 7.68 -13.62
CA ASN A 126 -4.73 7.73 -13.62
C ASN A 126 -4.10 7.41 -12.26
N MET A 127 -4.77 6.65 -11.41
CA MET A 127 -4.16 6.13 -10.17
C MET A 127 -3.15 5.02 -10.49
N LEU A 128 -2.04 4.93 -9.73
CA LEU A 128 -1.10 3.81 -9.83
C LEU A 128 -1.82 2.47 -9.66
N ASP A 129 -1.61 1.58 -10.61
CA ASP A 129 -2.34 0.31 -10.67
C ASP A 129 -2.15 -0.55 -9.40
N ARG A 130 -0.93 -0.69 -8.90
CA ARG A 130 -0.65 -1.42 -7.65
C ARG A 130 -1.44 -0.88 -6.46
N SER A 131 -1.57 0.46 -6.35
CA SER A 131 -2.33 1.08 -5.26
C SER A 131 -3.83 0.83 -5.43
N ARG A 132 -4.33 0.89 -6.65
CA ARG A 132 -5.72 0.57 -6.98
C ARG A 132 -6.06 -0.89 -6.63
N VAL A 133 -5.18 -1.83 -7.01
CA VAL A 133 -5.34 -3.25 -6.72
C VAL A 133 -5.33 -3.50 -5.22
N ALA A 134 -4.40 -2.88 -4.48
CA ALA A 134 -4.34 -3.02 -3.02
C ALA A 134 -5.59 -2.50 -2.32
N LEU A 135 -6.09 -1.32 -2.72
CA LEU A 135 -7.32 -0.77 -2.17
C LEU A 135 -8.51 -1.69 -2.41
N ARG A 136 -8.68 -2.21 -3.61
CA ARG A 136 -9.74 -3.18 -3.94
C ARG A 136 -9.63 -4.43 -3.08
N ASN A 137 -8.44 -5.04 -3.01
CA ASN A 137 -8.21 -6.24 -2.22
C ASN A 137 -8.51 -6.00 -0.72
N TYR A 138 -8.14 -4.84 -0.19
CA TYR A 138 -8.49 -4.47 1.17
C TYR A 138 -10.00 -4.36 1.37
N ALA A 139 -10.70 -3.70 0.44
CA ALA A 139 -12.15 -3.58 0.48
C ALA A 139 -12.87 -4.93 0.42
N GLU A 140 -12.29 -5.91 -0.28
CA GLU A 140 -12.76 -7.31 -0.33
C GLU A 140 -12.35 -8.13 0.91
N GLY A 141 -11.74 -7.50 1.91
CA GLY A 141 -11.31 -8.13 3.17
C GLY A 141 -9.99 -8.90 3.08
N MET A 142 -9.29 -8.84 1.97
CA MET A 142 -7.99 -9.48 1.84
C MET A 142 -6.91 -8.73 2.61
N ARG A 143 -6.17 -9.44 3.44
CA ARG A 143 -5.08 -8.86 4.24
C ARG A 143 -3.72 -8.96 3.57
N PHE A 144 -3.60 -9.79 2.54
CA PHE A 144 -2.36 -10.00 1.81
C PHE A 144 -2.66 -10.26 0.32
N SER A 145 -1.79 -9.74 -0.56
CA SER A 145 -1.82 -10.05 -2.00
C SER A 145 -0.41 -10.02 -2.61
N THR A 146 -0.32 -10.55 -3.83
CA THR A 146 0.87 -10.46 -4.68
C THR A 146 0.53 -9.60 -5.91
N TYR A 147 1.47 -8.73 -6.31
CA TYR A 147 1.34 -7.90 -7.49
C TYR A 147 2.57 -8.08 -8.42
N PRO A 148 2.40 -8.22 -9.74
CA PRO A 148 1.12 -8.52 -10.39
C PRO A 148 0.53 -9.84 -9.87
N ALA A 149 -0.79 -9.99 -9.95
CA ALA A 149 -1.44 -11.21 -9.51
C ALA A 149 -0.98 -12.38 -10.38
N PHE A 150 -0.47 -13.45 -9.75
CA PHE A 150 -0.22 -14.71 -10.43
C PHE A 150 -1.50 -15.54 -10.39
N GLY A 151 -2.24 -15.58 -11.50
CA GLY A 151 -3.32 -16.55 -11.66
C GLY A 151 -2.76 -17.97 -11.82
N PRO A 152 -3.58 -19.03 -11.69
CA PRO A 152 -3.17 -20.42 -11.82
C PRO A 152 -2.56 -20.78 -13.19
N ALA A 153 -2.51 -19.86 -14.15
CA ALA A 153 -1.96 -20.04 -15.49
C ALA A 153 -0.76 -19.14 -15.80
N GLY A 154 -0.15 -18.47 -14.82
CA GLY A 154 1.08 -17.67 -15.03
C GLY A 154 0.94 -16.48 -15.99
N LEU A 155 -0.27 -16.08 -16.32
CA LEU A 155 -0.56 -14.92 -17.15
C LEU A 155 -1.07 -13.79 -16.26
N GLY A 156 -0.34 -12.67 -16.22
CA GLY A 156 -0.76 -11.47 -15.54
C GLY A 156 -2.10 -10.97 -16.09
N GLU A 157 -3.18 -11.27 -15.41
CA GLU A 157 -4.45 -10.62 -15.66
C GLU A 157 -4.45 -9.24 -15.05
N SER A 158 -3.92 -8.29 -15.81
CA SER A 158 -4.31 -6.87 -15.74
C SER A 158 -5.65 -6.71 -16.46
N ALA A 159 -6.58 -7.60 -16.24
CA ALA A 159 -7.88 -7.57 -16.87
C ALA A 159 -8.92 -7.96 -15.84
N LEU A 160 -9.57 -6.95 -15.29
CA LEU A 160 -11.01 -6.94 -15.02
C LEU A 160 -11.37 -5.65 -14.28
N LEU A 161 -11.33 -4.56 -15.03
CA LEU A 161 -12.08 -3.36 -14.68
C LEU A 161 -13.55 -3.58 -15.11
N GLY A 162 -14.21 -4.49 -14.43
CA GLY A 162 -15.66 -4.53 -14.39
C GLY A 162 -16.09 -3.68 -13.20
N ALA A 163 -16.92 -2.67 -13.44
CA ALA A 163 -17.58 -1.89 -12.42
C ALA A 163 -18.45 -2.79 -11.54
N ALA A 164 -17.87 -3.36 -10.49
CA ALA A 164 -18.63 -3.96 -9.41
C ALA A 164 -18.87 -2.86 -8.38
N SER A 165 -20.13 -2.71 -7.95
CA SER A 165 -20.58 -1.81 -6.90
C SER A 165 -19.64 -1.83 -5.70
N ALA A 166 -19.16 -0.66 -5.32
CA ALA A 166 -18.10 -0.44 -4.37
C ALA A 166 -18.34 -1.11 -3.00
N PRO A 167 -17.45 -2.01 -2.56
CA PRO A 167 -17.55 -2.68 -1.27
C PRO A 167 -16.98 -1.86 -0.10
N TRP A 168 -16.87 -0.53 -0.26
CA TRP A 168 -16.24 0.37 0.72
C TRP A 168 -17.05 0.58 2.00
N GLN A 169 -18.34 0.19 2.00
CA GLN A 169 -19.24 0.33 3.17
C GLN A 169 -18.83 -0.67 4.27
N GLY A 170 -17.90 -0.26 5.11
CA GLY A 170 -17.43 -1.04 6.26
C GLY A 170 -15.90 -1.17 6.36
N ALA A 171 -15.17 -1.09 5.26
CA ALA A 171 -13.71 -1.24 5.28
C ALA A 171 -12.99 -0.11 6.04
N PHE A 172 -13.61 1.08 6.15
CA PHE A 172 -13.07 2.25 6.83
C PHE A 172 -13.97 2.77 7.95
N SER A 173 -14.89 1.94 8.47
CA SER A 173 -15.69 2.25 9.66
C SER A 173 -14.88 1.81 10.88
N ALA A 174 -14.24 2.76 11.54
CA ALA A 174 -13.69 2.62 12.89
C ALA A 174 -14.26 3.74 13.77
#